data_82be97836ed31751bcedccc06f13f0bd
#
_entry.id   82be97836ed31751bcedccc06f13f0bd
#
_cell.length_a   1.000
_cell.length_b   1.000
_cell.length_c   1.000
_cell.angle_alpha   90.00
_cell.angle_beta   90.00
_cell.angle_gamma   90.00
#
_symmetry.space_group_name_H-M   'P 1'
#
loop_
_entity.id
_entity.type
_entity.pdbx_description
1 polymer ?
#
loop_
_entity_poly.entity_id
_entity_poly.type
_entity_poly.pdbx_seq_one_letter_code
_entity_poly.pdbx_strand_id
1 'polypeptide(L)'
;RPLLALPYAAIAAYATRRQLTWIDDDSNGDQRFARNRLRHAVWPVLVEAFPSAERTLARASGLQAEATELQDDLAAIDLATISSTDGDSGEDHEQELVVSRLRRLSPARQANVLRHWLARHAIAAVAEDTLREWLRQLGTNNPTQAIRLRAGNLMPDVIVYRDRLQLAWPQEAWPAMPWTGEPSLSLGGHCGSVEFVAGAADETLVLRPPQPGEHWLVRRRQPGDRIALSERSGHVSIKNVMQNAGIPPWQRSMWPLLICNNEVAAVASVATASAYTVRAAPHATEAGGRGFCCQWKPAWQIKTGSQQ
;
A
#
# COMPACT_ATOMS: atom_id res chain seq x y z
N ARG A 1 -5.59 18.38 -23.10
CA ARG A 1 -5.09 19.51 -23.90
C ARG A 1 -5.65 19.42 -25.32
N PRO A 2 -6.86 19.93 -25.59
CA PRO A 2 -7.57 19.72 -26.87
C PRO A 2 -6.88 20.38 -28.09
N LEU A 3 -6.05 21.40 -27.88
CA LEU A 3 -5.38 22.12 -28.96
C LEU A 3 -3.93 21.68 -29.23
N LEU A 4 -3.47 20.58 -28.61
CA LEU A 4 -2.06 20.15 -28.71
C LEU A 4 -1.64 19.77 -30.15
N ALA A 5 -2.57 19.30 -30.96
CA ALA A 5 -2.33 18.92 -32.36
C ALA A 5 -2.32 20.12 -33.33
N LEU A 6 -2.68 21.32 -32.86
CA LEU A 6 -2.76 22.50 -33.74
C LEU A 6 -1.45 23.33 -33.65
N PRO A 7 -0.91 23.78 -34.79
CA PRO A 7 0.19 24.72 -34.81
C PRO A 7 -0.20 26.03 -34.12
N TYR A 8 0.74 26.63 -33.37
CA TYR A 8 0.51 27.92 -32.71
C TYR A 8 0.03 29.01 -33.67
N ALA A 9 0.59 29.06 -34.89
CA ALA A 9 0.17 30.00 -35.92
C ALA A 9 -1.32 29.89 -36.27
N ALA A 10 -1.87 28.70 -36.31
CA ALA A 10 -3.31 28.48 -36.58
C ALA A 10 -4.18 29.00 -35.42
N ILE A 11 -3.72 28.82 -34.17
CA ILE A 11 -4.41 29.33 -32.99
C ILE A 11 -4.38 30.87 -32.98
N ALA A 12 -3.21 31.46 -33.23
CA ALA A 12 -3.05 32.93 -33.31
C ALA A 12 -3.88 33.54 -34.40
N ALA A 13 -3.90 32.96 -35.63
CA ALA A 13 -4.74 33.40 -36.73
C ALA A 13 -6.24 33.29 -36.41
N TYR A 14 -6.67 32.26 -35.71
CA TYR A 14 -8.05 32.16 -35.24
C TYR A 14 -8.41 33.23 -34.26
N ALA A 15 -7.56 33.52 -33.26
CA ALA A 15 -7.78 34.55 -32.26
C ALA A 15 -7.88 35.95 -32.91
N THR A 16 -6.96 36.25 -33.83
CA THR A 16 -6.98 37.53 -34.59
C THR A 16 -8.26 37.68 -35.42
N ARG A 17 -8.65 36.65 -36.17
CA ARG A 17 -9.89 36.68 -37.00
C ARG A 17 -11.15 36.83 -36.16
N ARG A 18 -11.14 36.29 -34.93
CA ARG A 18 -12.28 36.40 -33.99
C ARG A 18 -12.20 37.63 -33.10
N GLN A 19 -11.17 38.49 -33.30
CA GLN A 19 -10.94 39.68 -32.47
C GLN A 19 -10.92 39.40 -30.97
N LEU A 20 -10.38 38.26 -30.60
CA LEU A 20 -10.23 37.90 -29.17
C LEU A 20 -9.17 38.80 -28.55
N THR A 21 -9.45 39.31 -27.38
CA THR A 21 -8.47 40.04 -26.57
C THR A 21 -7.82 39.07 -25.58
N TRP A 22 -6.52 39.14 -25.46
CA TRP A 22 -5.74 38.35 -24.46
C TRP A 22 -4.72 39.24 -23.78
N ILE A 23 -4.32 38.84 -22.59
CA ILE A 23 -3.24 39.47 -21.84
C ILE A 23 -1.95 38.76 -22.20
N ASP A 24 -0.95 39.51 -22.60
CA ASP A 24 0.43 38.98 -22.77
C ASP A 24 1.12 39.14 -21.42
N ASP A 25 1.49 38.01 -20.81
CA ASP A 25 2.16 37.99 -19.51
C ASP A 25 3.65 38.30 -19.71
N ASP A 26 4.14 39.36 -19.10
CA ASP A 26 5.55 39.81 -19.18
C ASP A 26 6.54 38.69 -18.81
N SER A 27 6.12 37.73 -17.99
CA SER A 27 6.93 36.56 -17.63
C SER A 27 7.20 35.63 -18.81
N ASN A 28 6.42 35.69 -19.91
CA ASN A 28 6.64 34.87 -21.10
C ASN A 28 7.96 35.17 -21.83
N GLY A 29 8.48 36.39 -21.65
CA GLY A 29 9.79 36.82 -22.19
C GLY A 29 10.98 36.51 -21.30
N ASP A 30 10.74 36.15 -20.04
CA ASP A 30 11.83 36.00 -19.05
C ASP A 30 12.61 34.71 -19.24
N GLN A 31 13.83 34.82 -19.75
CA GLN A 31 14.72 33.67 -20.03
C GLN A 31 15.36 33.05 -18.78
N ARG A 32 15.14 33.58 -17.59
CA ARG A 32 15.52 32.91 -16.34
C ARG A 32 14.78 31.57 -16.19
N PHE A 33 13.56 31.49 -16.73
CA PHE A 33 12.81 30.23 -16.81
C PHE A 33 13.35 29.33 -17.94
N ALA A 34 13.70 28.09 -17.61
CA ALA A 34 14.23 27.12 -18.57
C ALA A 34 13.35 26.95 -19.82
N ARG A 35 12.02 26.96 -19.66
CA ARG A 35 11.04 26.85 -20.75
C ARG A 35 11.18 28.03 -21.74
N ASN A 36 11.26 29.24 -21.24
CA ASN A 36 11.38 30.45 -22.09
C ASN A 36 12.74 30.50 -22.78
N ARG A 37 13.81 30.14 -22.06
CA ARG A 37 15.15 30.02 -22.65
C ARG A 37 15.16 29.00 -23.79
N LEU A 38 14.56 27.83 -23.58
CA LEU A 38 14.43 26.83 -24.65
C LEU A 38 13.69 27.40 -25.86
N ARG A 39 12.56 28.06 -25.65
CA ARG A 39 11.68 28.59 -26.70
C ARG A 39 12.32 29.75 -27.48
N HIS A 40 13.02 30.64 -26.81
CA HIS A 40 13.51 31.88 -27.42
C HIS A 40 14.99 31.84 -27.85
N ALA A 41 15.81 31.04 -27.18
CA ALA A 41 17.25 30.99 -27.48
C ALA A 41 17.67 29.68 -28.18
N VAL A 42 17.15 28.55 -27.80
CA VAL A 42 17.60 27.24 -28.29
C VAL A 42 16.77 26.76 -29.49
N TRP A 43 15.46 26.86 -29.40
CA TRP A 43 14.54 26.34 -30.39
C TRP A 43 14.74 26.99 -31.81
N PRO A 44 14.88 28.29 -31.94
CA PRO A 44 15.12 28.92 -33.27
C PRO A 44 16.36 28.41 -33.92
N VAL A 45 17.47 28.32 -33.19
CA VAL A 45 18.75 27.82 -33.71
C VAL A 45 18.64 26.33 -34.13
N LEU A 46 17.93 25.53 -33.33
CA LEU A 46 17.71 24.13 -33.66
C LEU A 46 16.91 23.96 -34.94
N VAL A 47 15.84 24.73 -35.12
CA VAL A 47 14.99 24.66 -36.31
C VAL A 47 15.68 25.21 -37.54
N GLU A 48 16.50 26.23 -37.40
CA GLU A 48 17.35 26.76 -38.49
C GLU A 48 18.34 25.69 -38.98
N ALA A 49 19.04 25.02 -38.06
CA ALA A 49 20.00 23.97 -38.39
C ALA A 49 19.31 22.66 -38.87
N PHE A 50 18.14 22.36 -38.33
CA PHE A 50 17.38 21.12 -38.60
C PHE A 50 15.89 21.42 -38.85
N PRO A 51 15.50 21.83 -40.05
CA PRO A 51 14.10 22.23 -40.36
C PRO A 51 13.02 21.19 -40.05
N SER A 52 13.40 19.92 -39.95
CA SER A 52 12.49 18.82 -39.60
C SER A 52 12.45 18.48 -38.09
N ALA A 53 13.19 19.21 -37.24
CA ALA A 53 13.36 18.91 -35.82
C ALA A 53 12.01 18.80 -35.08
N GLU A 54 11.09 19.75 -35.33
CA GLU A 54 9.78 19.75 -34.69
C GLU A 54 8.98 18.47 -34.98
N ARG A 55 8.89 18.12 -36.26
CA ARG A 55 8.16 16.90 -36.68
C ARG A 55 8.83 15.63 -36.17
N THR A 56 10.16 15.60 -36.19
CA THR A 56 10.92 14.44 -35.70
C THR A 56 10.76 14.24 -34.21
N LEU A 57 10.83 15.32 -33.41
CA LEU A 57 10.62 15.27 -31.96
C LEU A 57 9.17 14.92 -31.60
N ALA A 58 8.20 15.48 -32.32
CA ALA A 58 6.78 15.13 -32.13
C ALA A 58 6.53 13.65 -32.41
N ARG A 59 7.09 13.11 -33.49
CA ARG A 59 7.01 11.68 -33.81
C ARG A 59 7.71 10.83 -32.73
N ALA A 60 8.90 11.19 -32.32
CA ALA A 60 9.61 10.49 -31.25
C ALA A 60 8.84 10.48 -29.95
N SER A 61 8.20 11.61 -29.57
CA SER A 61 7.33 11.69 -28.40
C SER A 61 6.12 10.75 -28.51
N GLY A 62 5.49 10.66 -29.71
CA GLY A 62 4.40 9.73 -29.93
C GLY A 62 4.81 8.26 -29.76
N LEU A 63 5.94 7.88 -30.39
CA LEU A 63 6.48 6.51 -30.24
C LEU A 63 6.87 6.19 -28.79
N GLN A 64 7.39 7.18 -28.06
CA GLN A 64 7.73 7.00 -26.65
C GLN A 64 6.46 6.82 -25.78
N ALA A 65 5.38 7.55 -26.08
CA ALA A 65 4.09 7.37 -25.39
C ALA A 65 3.53 5.96 -25.63
N GLU A 66 3.52 5.51 -26.88
CA GLU A 66 3.09 4.13 -27.23
C GLU A 66 3.97 3.07 -26.53
N ALA A 67 5.29 3.27 -26.50
CA ALA A 67 6.19 2.37 -25.79
C ALA A 67 5.90 2.34 -24.27
N THR A 68 5.50 3.46 -23.68
CA THR A 68 5.12 3.53 -22.28
C THR A 68 3.84 2.75 -22.01
N GLU A 69 2.81 2.86 -22.86
CA GLU A 69 1.58 2.06 -22.77
C GLU A 69 1.88 0.56 -22.82
N LEU A 70 2.71 0.13 -23.78
CA LEU A 70 3.12 -1.28 -23.88
C LEU A 70 3.92 -1.76 -22.65
N GLN A 71 4.73 -0.90 -22.07
CA GLN A 71 5.46 -1.21 -20.83
C GLN A 71 4.50 -1.35 -19.64
N ASP A 72 3.49 -0.52 -19.55
CA ASP A 72 2.47 -0.58 -18.49
C ASP A 72 1.61 -1.83 -18.61
N ASP A 73 1.17 -2.18 -19.83
CA ASP A 73 0.43 -3.41 -20.10
C ASP A 73 1.26 -4.65 -19.74
N LEU A 74 2.52 -4.70 -20.16
CA LEU A 74 3.43 -5.79 -19.80
C LEU A 74 3.65 -5.88 -18.30
N ALA A 75 3.80 -4.73 -17.63
CA ALA A 75 3.97 -4.71 -16.18
C ALA A 75 2.72 -5.22 -15.46
N ALA A 76 1.52 -4.91 -15.94
CA ALA A 76 0.27 -5.43 -15.37
C ALA A 76 0.17 -6.97 -15.51
N ILE A 77 0.55 -7.51 -16.67
CA ILE A 77 0.62 -8.97 -16.91
C ILE A 77 1.63 -9.63 -15.97
N ASP A 78 2.83 -9.03 -15.85
CA ASP A 78 3.89 -9.54 -14.97
C ASP A 78 3.45 -9.49 -13.51
N LEU A 79 2.85 -8.38 -13.09
CA LEU A 79 2.36 -8.19 -11.73
C LEU A 79 1.35 -9.28 -11.35
N ALA A 80 0.40 -9.60 -12.23
CA ALA A 80 -0.56 -10.67 -12.00
C ALA A 80 0.10 -12.05 -11.79
N THR A 81 1.25 -12.29 -12.44
CA THR A 81 1.96 -13.58 -12.31
C THR A 81 2.84 -13.68 -11.07
N ILE A 82 3.36 -12.55 -10.58
CA ILE A 82 4.30 -12.51 -9.45
C ILE A 82 3.64 -12.13 -8.12
N SER A 83 2.41 -11.62 -8.15
CA SER A 83 1.63 -11.37 -6.93
C SER A 83 1.31 -12.68 -6.21
N SER A 84 1.14 -12.59 -4.89
CA SER A 84 0.74 -13.73 -4.08
C SER A 84 -0.72 -14.08 -4.35
N THR A 85 -0.98 -15.34 -4.72
CA THR A 85 -2.35 -15.88 -4.89
C THR A 85 -2.72 -16.88 -3.78
N ASP A 86 -1.82 -17.06 -2.80
CA ASP A 86 -2.02 -18.08 -1.77
C ASP A 86 -2.93 -17.55 -0.67
N GLY A 87 -4.15 -18.03 -0.64
CA GLY A 87 -5.02 -18.00 0.54
C GLY A 87 -6.33 -17.23 0.39
N ASP A 88 -7.29 -17.77 0.99
CA ASP A 88 -8.72 -17.57 1.18
C ASP A 88 -9.16 -16.17 1.70
N SER A 89 -8.33 -15.16 1.63
CA SER A 89 -8.61 -13.77 2.03
C SER A 89 -8.49 -12.84 0.82
N GLY A 90 -9.60 -12.69 0.16
CA GLY A 90 -9.76 -12.20 -1.21
C GLY A 90 -9.56 -10.72 -1.47
N GLU A 91 -8.67 -9.95 -0.87
CA GLU A 91 -8.42 -8.56 -1.30
C GLU A 91 -7.00 -8.02 -1.06
N ASP A 92 -6.17 -8.67 -0.23
CA ASP A 92 -4.91 -8.07 0.23
C ASP A 92 -3.66 -8.42 -0.61
N HIS A 93 -3.80 -9.32 -1.59
CA HIS A 93 -2.64 -9.93 -2.28
C HIS A 93 -2.00 -9.05 -3.38
N GLU A 94 -2.66 -7.99 -3.83
CA GLU A 94 -2.07 -7.06 -4.82
C GLU A 94 -0.91 -6.22 -4.26
N GLN A 95 -0.70 -6.24 -2.94
CA GLN A 95 0.32 -5.43 -2.27
C GLN A 95 1.67 -6.14 -2.11
N GLU A 96 1.70 -7.46 -2.27
CA GLU A 96 2.90 -8.27 -2.06
C GLU A 96 3.40 -8.93 -3.35
N LEU A 97 4.70 -8.83 -3.60
CA LEU A 97 5.34 -9.49 -4.73
C LEU A 97 6.18 -10.68 -4.25
N VAL A 98 6.06 -11.81 -4.93
CA VAL A 98 6.88 -13.00 -4.65
C VAL A 98 8.24 -12.83 -5.31
N VAL A 99 9.30 -12.67 -4.51
CA VAL A 99 10.66 -12.35 -4.99
C VAL A 99 11.23 -13.47 -5.87
N SER A 100 10.98 -14.74 -5.54
CA SER A 100 11.42 -15.87 -6.37
C SER A 100 10.75 -15.88 -7.75
N ARG A 101 9.50 -15.45 -7.87
CA ARG A 101 8.80 -15.26 -9.15
C ARG A 101 9.36 -14.05 -9.91
N LEU A 102 9.57 -12.92 -9.20
CA LEU A 102 10.18 -11.71 -9.79
C LEU A 102 11.55 -12.02 -10.40
N ARG A 103 12.40 -12.80 -9.74
CA ARG A 103 13.73 -13.21 -10.22
C ARG A 103 13.70 -14.01 -11.53
N ARG A 104 12.57 -14.63 -11.90
CA ARG A 104 12.42 -15.36 -13.17
C ARG A 104 12.23 -14.46 -14.38
N LEU A 105 11.85 -13.20 -14.14
CA LEU A 105 11.71 -12.20 -15.19
C LEU A 105 13.09 -11.71 -15.63
N SER A 106 13.19 -11.21 -16.86
CA SER A 106 14.40 -10.53 -17.32
C SER A 106 14.65 -9.25 -16.52
N PRO A 107 15.90 -8.75 -16.39
CA PRO A 107 16.19 -7.54 -15.61
C PRO A 107 15.35 -6.31 -16.01
N ALA A 108 15.08 -6.14 -17.30
CA ALA A 108 14.23 -5.05 -17.81
C ALA A 108 12.78 -5.19 -17.31
N ARG A 109 12.21 -6.41 -17.33
CA ARG A 109 10.86 -6.69 -16.84
C ARG A 109 10.78 -6.56 -15.30
N GLN A 110 11.82 -6.98 -14.58
CA GLN A 110 11.91 -6.77 -13.13
C GLN A 110 11.84 -5.28 -12.79
N ALA A 111 12.62 -4.44 -13.49
CA ALA A 111 12.60 -3.00 -13.28
C ALA A 111 11.24 -2.39 -13.64
N ASN A 112 10.64 -2.81 -14.74
CA ASN A 112 9.36 -2.32 -15.21
C ASN A 112 8.24 -2.63 -14.22
N VAL A 113 8.11 -3.88 -13.79
CA VAL A 113 7.07 -4.30 -12.83
C VAL A 113 7.23 -3.64 -11.48
N LEU A 114 8.45 -3.41 -10.99
CA LEU A 114 8.69 -2.69 -9.74
C LEU A 114 8.28 -1.22 -9.84
N ARG A 115 8.57 -0.51 -10.95
CA ARG A 115 8.10 0.86 -11.17
C ARG A 115 6.59 0.93 -11.19
N HIS A 116 5.95 0.01 -11.92
CA HIS A 116 4.50 -0.07 -12.02
C HIS A 116 3.85 -0.36 -10.65
N TRP A 117 4.40 -1.30 -9.89
CA TRP A 117 3.94 -1.63 -8.54
C TRP A 117 4.04 -0.44 -7.59
N LEU A 118 5.17 0.28 -7.57
CA LEU A 118 5.34 1.50 -6.77
C LEU A 118 4.32 2.58 -7.16
N ALA A 119 4.12 2.80 -8.46
CA ALA A 119 3.18 3.79 -8.97
C ALA A 119 1.73 3.48 -8.56
N ARG A 120 1.32 2.20 -8.57
CA ARG A 120 0.00 1.78 -8.08
C ARG A 120 -0.24 2.12 -6.61
N HIS A 121 0.82 2.19 -5.82
CA HIS A 121 0.76 2.59 -4.40
C HIS A 121 1.00 4.09 -4.19
N ALA A 122 0.91 4.91 -5.24
CA ALA A 122 1.16 6.34 -5.23
C ALA A 122 2.55 6.73 -4.68
N ILE A 123 3.52 5.82 -4.81
CA ILE A 123 4.89 6.05 -4.39
C ILE A 123 5.65 6.75 -5.53
N ALA A 124 6.35 7.82 -5.20
CA ALA A 124 7.14 8.59 -6.17
C ALA A 124 8.16 7.71 -6.89
N ALA A 125 8.44 8.05 -8.15
CA ALA A 125 9.42 7.33 -8.96
C ALA A 125 10.79 7.28 -8.27
N VAL A 126 11.32 6.08 -8.15
CA VAL A 126 12.65 5.82 -7.60
C VAL A 126 13.70 6.06 -8.68
N ALA A 127 14.82 6.69 -8.31
CA ALA A 127 15.94 6.91 -9.23
C ALA A 127 16.45 5.58 -9.81
N GLU A 128 16.88 5.61 -11.07
CA GLU A 128 17.33 4.42 -11.80
C GLU A 128 18.44 3.65 -11.06
N ASP A 129 19.42 4.36 -10.50
CA ASP A 129 20.53 3.73 -9.77
C ASP A 129 20.04 3.04 -8.47
N THR A 130 19.07 3.64 -7.79
CA THR A 130 18.45 3.04 -6.61
C THR A 130 17.69 1.76 -6.97
N LEU A 131 16.92 1.79 -8.05
CA LEU A 131 16.18 0.62 -8.51
C LEU A 131 17.13 -0.52 -8.93
N ARG A 132 18.24 -0.17 -9.61
CA ARG A 132 19.27 -1.13 -10.01
C ARG A 132 19.94 -1.77 -8.79
N GLU A 133 20.22 -0.99 -7.75
CA GLU A 133 20.75 -1.49 -6.49
C GLU A 133 19.76 -2.41 -5.76
N TRP A 134 18.47 -2.07 -5.76
CA TRP A 134 17.42 -2.95 -5.22
C TRP A 134 17.39 -4.29 -5.95
N LEU A 135 17.42 -4.29 -7.28
CA LEU A 135 17.44 -5.50 -8.08
C LEU A 135 18.68 -6.35 -7.80
N ARG A 136 19.84 -5.72 -7.61
CA ARG A 136 21.08 -6.41 -7.21
C ARG A 136 20.92 -7.08 -5.84
N GLN A 137 20.39 -6.37 -4.84
CA GLN A 137 20.15 -6.91 -3.51
C GLN A 137 19.13 -8.06 -3.55
N LEU A 138 18.05 -7.90 -4.30
CA LEU A 138 17.07 -8.95 -4.51
C LEU A 138 17.69 -10.21 -5.16
N GLY A 139 18.65 -10.03 -6.06
CA GLY A 139 19.35 -11.13 -6.75
C GLY A 139 20.25 -11.99 -5.84
N THR A 140 20.87 -11.37 -4.82
CA THR A 140 21.90 -12.01 -3.97
C THR A 140 21.37 -12.52 -2.64
N ASN A 141 20.12 -12.26 -2.29
CA ASN A 141 19.62 -12.40 -0.93
C ASN A 141 19.19 -13.81 -0.55
N ASN A 142 19.44 -14.16 0.73
CA ASN A 142 18.88 -15.34 1.38
C ASN A 142 17.43 -15.04 1.83
N PRO A 143 16.41 -15.82 1.42
CA PRO A 143 15.00 -15.57 1.70
C PRO A 143 14.62 -15.53 3.18
N THR A 144 15.52 -15.94 4.08
CA THR A 144 15.27 -15.98 5.53
C THR A 144 15.56 -14.67 6.26
N GLN A 145 16.30 -13.73 5.66
CA GLN A 145 16.62 -12.43 6.26
C GLN A 145 15.67 -11.35 5.75
N ALA A 146 15.14 -10.51 6.67
CA ALA A 146 14.43 -9.31 6.30
C ALA A 146 15.42 -8.26 5.78
N ILE A 147 15.20 -7.76 4.55
CA ILE A 147 15.99 -6.67 3.97
C ILE A 147 15.10 -5.48 3.75
N ARG A 148 15.58 -4.33 4.21
CA ARG A 148 14.97 -3.04 3.92
C ARG A 148 15.67 -2.38 2.73
N LEU A 149 14.94 -2.23 1.63
CA LEU A 149 15.39 -1.53 0.44
C LEU A 149 15.16 -0.03 0.64
N ARG A 150 16.23 0.72 0.79
CA ARG A 150 16.16 2.16 1.06
C ARG A 150 16.21 2.98 -0.22
N ALA A 151 15.47 4.08 -0.26
CA ALA A 151 15.52 5.08 -1.31
C ALA A 151 15.36 6.48 -0.70
N GLY A 152 16.42 7.00 -0.11
CA GLY A 152 16.38 8.33 0.52
C GLY A 152 15.28 8.43 1.57
N ASN A 153 14.40 9.42 1.40
CA ASN A 153 13.23 9.64 2.25
C ASN A 153 11.95 8.98 1.71
N LEU A 154 12.08 7.94 0.90
CA LEU A 154 10.92 7.23 0.37
C LEU A 154 10.08 6.66 1.52
N MET A 155 8.79 6.93 1.47
CA MET A 155 7.80 6.42 2.41
C MET A 155 6.66 5.81 1.58
N PRO A 156 6.28 4.57 1.81
CA PRO A 156 6.74 3.61 2.82
C PRO A 156 8.11 2.98 2.50
N ASP A 157 8.72 2.34 3.50
CA ASP A 157 9.89 1.47 3.25
C ASP A 157 9.48 0.25 2.42
N VAL A 158 10.34 -0.17 1.51
CA VAL A 158 10.18 -1.44 0.79
C VAL A 158 10.98 -2.52 1.51
N ILE A 159 10.32 -3.60 1.94
CA ILE A 159 10.95 -4.65 2.73
C ILE A 159 10.76 -6.02 2.07
N VAL A 160 11.81 -6.79 2.05
CA VAL A 160 11.75 -8.23 1.68
C VAL A 160 11.71 -9.07 2.95
N TYR A 161 10.72 -9.96 3.05
CA TYR A 161 10.59 -10.89 4.16
C TYR A 161 9.95 -12.21 3.69
N ARG A 162 10.57 -13.36 3.99
CA ARG A 162 10.07 -14.69 3.62
C ARG A 162 9.65 -14.78 2.14
N ASP A 163 10.56 -14.39 1.24
CA ASP A 163 10.35 -14.39 -0.22
C ASP A 163 9.28 -13.42 -0.72
N ARG A 164 8.82 -12.47 0.11
CA ARG A 164 7.81 -11.48 -0.25
C ARG A 164 8.38 -10.08 -0.16
N LEU A 165 8.14 -9.28 -1.19
CA LEU A 165 8.41 -7.84 -1.22
C LEU A 165 7.13 -7.12 -0.78
N GLN A 166 7.24 -6.29 0.25
CA GLN A 166 6.12 -5.64 0.92
C GLN A 166 6.42 -4.17 1.19
N LEU A 167 5.37 -3.37 1.31
CA LEU A 167 5.46 -1.99 1.77
C LEU A 167 5.31 -1.92 3.29
N ALA A 168 6.24 -1.26 3.94
CA ALA A 168 6.20 -1.03 5.38
C ALA A 168 5.99 0.46 5.65
N TRP A 169 4.76 0.81 5.98
CA TRP A 169 4.38 2.16 6.34
C TRP A 169 4.95 2.55 7.70
N PRO A 170 5.27 3.85 7.92
CA PRO A 170 5.68 4.33 9.22
C PRO A 170 4.61 4.03 10.23
N GLN A 171 5.04 3.47 11.34
CA GLN A 171 4.12 3.12 12.42
C GLN A 171 4.11 4.23 13.44
N GLU A 172 3.02 5.01 13.45
CA GLU A 172 2.77 6.01 14.48
C GLU A 172 2.26 5.35 15.75
N ALA A 173 2.72 5.86 16.90
CA ALA A 173 2.25 5.37 18.17
C ALA A 173 0.82 5.86 18.42
N TRP A 174 -0.08 4.96 18.78
CA TRP A 174 -1.44 5.30 19.19
C TRP A 174 -1.70 4.87 20.64
N PRO A 175 -2.54 5.62 21.39
CA PRO A 175 -2.80 5.35 22.82
C PRO A 175 -3.70 4.13 23.01
N ALA A 176 -3.72 3.60 24.22
CA ALA A 176 -4.75 2.66 24.62
C ALA A 176 -6.12 3.38 24.63
N MET A 177 -7.15 2.71 24.10
CA MET A 177 -8.50 3.26 23.98
C MET A 177 -9.51 2.33 24.64
N PRO A 178 -10.38 2.84 25.53
CA PRO A 178 -11.47 2.05 26.06
C PRO A 178 -12.41 1.63 24.93
N TRP A 179 -12.97 0.44 25.03
CA TRP A 179 -14.02 -0.05 24.13
C TRP A 179 -15.27 -0.36 24.93
N THR A 180 -16.38 0.28 24.59
CA THR A 180 -17.67 0.18 25.29
C THR A 180 -18.78 -0.44 24.43
N GLY A 181 -18.39 -1.02 23.27
CA GLY A 181 -19.32 -1.70 22.35
C GLY A 181 -19.48 -1.02 21.01
N GLU A 182 -18.61 -0.04 20.69
CA GLU A 182 -18.60 0.61 19.39
C GLU A 182 -18.25 -0.40 18.29
N PRO A 183 -18.87 -0.31 17.10
CA PRO A 183 -18.60 -1.24 16.00
C PRO A 183 -17.20 -1.05 15.38
N SER A 184 -16.58 0.10 15.60
CA SER A 184 -15.24 0.40 15.11
C SER A 184 -14.52 1.42 15.99
N LEU A 185 -13.20 1.23 16.17
CA LEU A 185 -12.30 2.18 16.83
C LEU A 185 -11.22 2.61 15.85
N SER A 186 -11.12 3.92 15.57
CA SER A 186 -10.07 4.48 14.74
C SER A 186 -8.76 4.57 15.52
N LEU A 187 -7.67 3.99 14.99
CA LEU A 187 -6.34 4.04 15.59
C LEU A 187 -5.54 5.27 15.14
N GLY A 188 -6.05 6.00 14.14
CA GLY A 188 -5.40 7.17 13.56
C GLY A 188 -4.28 6.85 12.56
N GLY A 189 -3.94 7.83 11.71
CA GLY A 189 -2.87 7.75 10.71
C GLY A 189 -2.93 6.47 9.86
N HIS A 190 -1.78 5.86 9.62
CA HIS A 190 -1.67 4.62 8.86
C HIS A 190 -2.08 3.37 9.65
N CYS A 191 -2.40 3.48 10.94
CA CYS A 191 -2.78 2.34 11.76
C CYS A 191 -4.20 1.84 11.49
N GLY A 192 -5.04 2.63 10.83
CA GLY A 192 -6.38 2.24 10.41
C GLY A 192 -7.37 2.15 11.55
N SER A 193 -8.17 1.08 11.58
CA SER A 193 -9.22 0.86 12.57
C SER A 193 -9.25 -0.59 13.08
N VAL A 194 -9.82 -0.78 14.25
CA VAL A 194 -10.26 -2.09 14.75
C VAL A 194 -11.75 -2.17 14.61
N GLU A 195 -12.24 -3.18 13.91
CA GLU A 195 -13.67 -3.43 13.69
C GLU A 195 -14.15 -4.60 14.53
N PHE A 196 -15.35 -4.47 15.07
CA PHE A 196 -16.02 -5.47 15.86
C PHE A 196 -17.26 -5.96 15.10
N VAL A 197 -17.11 -7.09 14.43
CA VAL A 197 -18.12 -7.63 13.51
C VAL A 197 -18.83 -8.79 14.20
N ALA A 198 -20.14 -8.93 14.00
CA ALA A 198 -20.88 -10.08 14.52
C ALA A 198 -20.27 -11.37 13.95
N GLY A 199 -19.85 -12.28 14.84
CA GLY A 199 -19.24 -13.55 14.46
C GLY A 199 -20.27 -14.63 14.23
N ALA A 200 -20.05 -15.49 13.23
CA ALA A 200 -20.81 -16.72 13.03
C ALA A 200 -20.33 -17.83 14.00
N ALA A 201 -21.20 -18.72 14.41
CA ALA A 201 -20.89 -19.74 15.41
C ALA A 201 -19.84 -20.78 14.98
N ASP A 202 -19.51 -20.84 13.70
CA ASP A 202 -18.51 -21.72 13.07
C ASP A 202 -17.14 -21.06 12.89
N GLU A 203 -16.99 -19.76 13.20
CA GLU A 203 -15.73 -19.05 13.13
C GLU A 203 -14.85 -19.30 14.37
N THR A 204 -13.56 -19.49 14.16
CA THR A 204 -12.58 -19.81 15.22
C THR A 204 -12.16 -18.63 16.09
N LEU A 205 -12.50 -17.40 15.69
CA LEU A 205 -12.07 -16.15 16.34
C LEU A 205 -13.21 -15.41 17.04
N VAL A 206 -14.30 -16.07 17.37
CA VAL A 206 -15.50 -15.45 17.95
C VAL A 206 -15.34 -15.26 19.46
N LEU A 207 -15.46 -14.02 19.89
CA LEU A 207 -15.46 -13.61 21.29
C LEU A 207 -16.88 -13.58 21.84
N ARG A 208 -17.02 -13.92 23.13
CA ARG A 208 -18.30 -13.71 23.84
C ARG A 208 -18.57 -12.21 24.05
N PRO A 209 -19.84 -11.80 24.15
CA PRO A 209 -20.18 -10.43 24.50
C PRO A 209 -19.59 -10.00 25.85
N PRO A 210 -19.28 -8.68 26.04
CA PRO A 210 -18.88 -8.13 27.32
C PRO A 210 -19.92 -8.42 28.41
N GLN A 211 -19.42 -8.70 29.64
CA GLN A 211 -20.28 -8.91 30.80
C GLN A 211 -20.30 -7.64 31.68
N PRO A 212 -21.38 -7.46 32.47
CA PRO A 212 -21.43 -6.33 33.42
C PRO A 212 -20.23 -6.31 34.36
N GLY A 213 -19.60 -5.15 34.49
CA GLY A 213 -18.41 -4.96 35.35
C GLY A 213 -17.07 -5.28 34.68
N GLU A 214 -17.06 -5.73 33.43
CA GLU A 214 -15.82 -5.91 32.68
C GLU A 214 -15.34 -4.60 32.05
N HIS A 215 -14.02 -4.37 32.11
CA HIS A 215 -13.38 -3.23 31.47
C HIS A 215 -12.60 -3.70 30.24
N TRP A 216 -13.09 -3.27 29.07
CA TRP A 216 -12.49 -3.62 27.81
C TRP A 216 -11.73 -2.42 27.22
N LEU A 217 -10.56 -2.69 26.65
CA LEU A 217 -9.77 -1.67 25.93
C LEU A 217 -9.00 -2.29 24.77
N VAL A 218 -8.70 -1.46 23.76
CA VAL A 218 -7.80 -1.80 22.68
C VAL A 218 -6.48 -1.08 22.91
N ARG A 219 -5.37 -1.82 22.89
CA ARG A 219 -4.02 -1.26 22.98
C ARG A 219 -3.04 -1.96 22.07
N ARG A 220 -1.91 -1.34 21.84
CA ARG A 220 -0.78 -1.96 21.15
C ARG A 220 -0.19 -3.09 21.98
N ARG A 221 0.41 -4.04 21.25
CA ARG A 221 1.23 -5.07 21.87
C ARG A 221 2.37 -4.46 22.71
N GLN A 222 2.60 -5.03 23.88
CA GLN A 222 3.72 -4.70 24.76
C GLN A 222 4.67 -5.89 24.92
N PRO A 223 5.97 -5.65 25.24
CA PRO A 223 6.88 -6.72 25.60
C PRO A 223 6.34 -7.53 26.79
N GLY A 224 6.39 -8.85 26.69
CA GLY A 224 5.91 -9.73 27.76
C GLY A 224 4.44 -10.14 27.65
N ASP A 225 3.64 -9.56 26.75
CA ASP A 225 2.26 -9.97 26.53
C ASP A 225 2.12 -11.45 26.19
N ARG A 226 1.17 -12.10 26.86
CA ARG A 226 0.86 -13.53 26.71
C ARG A 226 -0.64 -13.73 26.54
N ILE A 227 -1.04 -14.84 25.89
CA ILE A 227 -2.41 -15.22 25.66
C ILE A 227 -2.60 -16.70 25.97
N ALA A 228 -3.72 -17.09 26.56
CA ALA A 228 -4.10 -18.47 26.80
C ALA A 228 -4.98 -18.96 25.66
N LEU A 229 -4.43 -19.74 24.72
CA LEU A 229 -5.17 -20.23 23.53
C LEU A 229 -6.02 -21.46 23.83
N SER A 230 -5.71 -22.20 24.89
CA SER A 230 -6.53 -23.32 25.36
C SER A 230 -6.47 -23.43 26.89
N GLU A 231 -7.45 -24.07 27.50
CA GLU A 231 -7.50 -24.28 28.95
C GLU A 231 -6.37 -25.21 29.45
N ARG A 232 -5.87 -26.08 28.58
CA ARG A 232 -4.84 -27.08 28.91
C ARG A 232 -3.42 -26.61 28.61
N SER A 233 -3.23 -25.69 27.66
CA SER A 233 -1.94 -25.11 27.33
C SER A 233 -1.75 -23.82 28.14
N GLY A 234 -0.64 -23.67 28.85
CA GLY A 234 -0.31 -22.44 29.55
C GLY A 234 -0.26 -21.24 28.59
N HIS A 235 -0.03 -20.07 29.16
CA HIS A 235 0.07 -18.82 28.39
C HIS A 235 1.19 -18.85 27.36
N VAL A 236 0.89 -18.56 26.09
CA VAL A 236 1.82 -18.47 24.99
C VAL A 236 2.19 -17.00 24.76
N SER A 237 3.45 -16.75 24.45
CA SER A 237 3.89 -15.40 24.08
C SER A 237 3.17 -14.94 22.79
N ILE A 238 2.61 -13.74 22.81
CA ILE A 238 1.97 -13.13 21.63
C ILE A 238 2.95 -12.99 20.47
N LYS A 239 4.25 -12.77 20.77
CA LYS A 239 5.30 -12.78 19.74
C LYS A 239 5.29 -14.09 18.94
N ASN A 240 5.17 -15.23 19.62
CA ASN A 240 5.16 -16.55 18.97
C ASN A 240 3.86 -16.78 18.18
N VAL A 241 2.72 -16.35 18.72
CA VAL A 241 1.42 -16.42 18.02
C VAL A 241 1.47 -15.64 16.71
N MET A 242 1.94 -14.40 16.75
CA MET A 242 2.10 -13.57 15.54
C MET A 242 3.14 -14.13 14.56
N GLN A 243 4.21 -14.73 15.07
CA GLN A 243 5.24 -15.35 14.23
C GLN A 243 4.70 -16.56 13.48
N ASN A 244 3.91 -17.38 14.14
CA ASN A 244 3.26 -18.56 13.53
C ASN A 244 2.20 -18.13 12.49
N ALA A 245 1.48 -17.05 12.77
CA ALA A 245 0.54 -16.42 11.83
C ALA A 245 1.22 -15.68 10.66
N GLY A 246 2.57 -15.72 10.56
CA GLY A 246 3.30 -15.10 9.47
C GLY A 246 3.47 -13.58 9.55
N ILE A 247 3.00 -12.94 10.63
CA ILE A 247 3.04 -11.48 10.79
C ILE A 247 4.49 -10.98 10.79
N PRO A 248 4.83 -10.01 9.93
CA PRO A 248 6.17 -9.47 9.84
C PRO A 248 6.63 -8.78 11.13
N PRO A 249 7.93 -8.84 11.49
CA PRO A 249 8.45 -8.28 12.74
C PRO A 249 8.12 -6.80 12.96
N TRP A 250 8.13 -5.99 11.89
CA TRP A 250 7.86 -4.54 11.95
C TRP A 250 6.40 -4.18 12.22
N GLN A 251 5.45 -5.07 11.92
CA GLN A 251 4.03 -4.87 12.22
C GLN A 251 3.67 -5.25 13.66
N ARG A 252 4.41 -6.18 14.27
CA ARG A 252 4.04 -6.80 15.55
C ARG A 252 3.96 -5.82 16.71
N SER A 253 4.77 -4.76 16.72
CA SER A 253 4.78 -3.76 17.81
C SER A 253 3.54 -2.88 17.82
N MET A 254 2.88 -2.72 16.68
CA MET A 254 1.70 -1.87 16.51
C MET A 254 0.40 -2.66 16.47
N TRP A 255 0.50 -3.99 16.49
CA TRP A 255 -0.66 -4.87 16.34
C TRP A 255 -1.66 -4.65 17.47
N PRO A 256 -2.97 -4.42 17.16
CA PRO A 256 -3.97 -4.20 18.19
C PRO A 256 -4.25 -5.48 18.98
N LEU A 257 -4.32 -5.32 20.29
CA LEU A 257 -4.78 -6.34 21.22
C LEU A 257 -6.06 -5.84 21.88
N LEU A 258 -7.06 -6.70 21.97
CA LEU A 258 -8.23 -6.50 22.80
C LEU A 258 -7.95 -7.05 24.19
N ILE A 259 -8.12 -6.22 25.19
CA ILE A 259 -7.81 -6.51 26.61
C ILE A 259 -9.10 -6.46 27.39
N CYS A 260 -9.32 -7.43 28.26
CA CYS A 260 -10.40 -7.44 29.24
C CYS A 260 -9.82 -7.60 30.65
N ASN A 261 -10.12 -6.69 31.57
CA ASN A 261 -9.64 -6.72 32.95
C ASN A 261 -8.14 -6.99 33.08
N ASN A 262 -7.32 -6.35 32.22
CA ASN A 262 -5.86 -6.47 32.15
C ASN A 262 -5.34 -7.78 31.54
N GLU A 263 -6.19 -8.67 31.08
CA GLU A 263 -5.82 -9.90 30.36
C GLU A 263 -6.03 -9.75 28.85
N VAL A 264 -5.21 -10.42 28.04
CA VAL A 264 -5.37 -10.41 26.59
C VAL A 264 -6.52 -11.31 26.19
N ALA A 265 -7.63 -10.72 25.75
CA ALA A 265 -8.80 -11.41 25.24
C ALA A 265 -8.63 -11.83 23.77
N ALA A 266 -8.02 -10.97 22.95
CA ALA A 266 -7.74 -11.31 21.56
C ALA A 266 -6.51 -10.57 21.01
N VAL A 267 -5.88 -11.20 20.04
CA VAL A 267 -4.96 -10.59 19.06
C VAL A 267 -5.78 -10.36 17.80
N ALA A 268 -6.09 -9.12 17.47
CA ALA A 268 -7.01 -8.76 16.39
C ALA A 268 -6.69 -9.51 15.09
N SER A 269 -7.68 -10.07 14.43
CA SER A 269 -7.57 -10.89 13.20
C SER A 269 -6.69 -12.16 13.32
N VAL A 270 -6.18 -12.54 14.51
CA VAL A 270 -5.17 -13.61 14.64
C VAL A 270 -5.56 -14.71 15.59
N ALA A 271 -5.96 -14.35 16.81
CA ALA A 271 -6.25 -15.33 17.86
C ALA A 271 -7.15 -14.78 18.94
N THR A 272 -7.94 -15.67 19.55
CA THR A 272 -8.83 -15.38 20.68
C THR A 272 -8.42 -16.25 21.86
N ALA A 273 -8.41 -15.68 23.07
CA ALA A 273 -8.12 -16.43 24.29
C ALA A 273 -9.31 -17.33 24.64
N SER A 274 -9.02 -18.55 25.09
CA SER A 274 -10.03 -19.59 25.38
C SER A 274 -11.08 -19.18 26.41
N ALA A 275 -10.71 -18.34 27.37
CA ALA A 275 -11.63 -17.82 28.41
C ALA A 275 -12.69 -16.84 27.83
N TYR A 276 -12.42 -16.25 26.68
CA TYR A 276 -13.26 -15.25 26.02
C TYR A 276 -13.92 -15.79 24.74
N THR A 277 -13.62 -17.00 24.31
CA THR A 277 -14.19 -17.61 23.10
C THR A 277 -15.62 -18.08 23.34
N VAL A 278 -16.52 -17.86 22.37
CA VAL A 278 -17.86 -18.46 22.39
C VAL A 278 -17.72 -19.97 22.24
N ARG A 279 -18.20 -20.73 23.22
CA ARG A 279 -18.32 -22.16 23.07
C ARG A 279 -19.64 -22.46 22.35
N ALA A 280 -19.58 -23.13 21.21
CA ALA A 280 -20.76 -23.68 20.57
C ALA A 280 -21.44 -24.63 21.53
N ALA A 281 -22.53 -24.20 22.15
CA ALA A 281 -23.39 -25.12 22.88
C ALA A 281 -24.16 -25.95 21.85
N PRO A 282 -24.14 -27.30 21.94
CA PRO A 282 -24.79 -28.18 20.95
C PRO A 282 -26.31 -28.02 20.84
N HIS A 283 -26.96 -27.17 21.63
CA HIS A 283 -28.41 -26.94 21.67
C HIS A 283 -28.83 -25.51 22.03
N ALA A 284 -28.06 -24.46 21.63
CA ALA A 284 -28.50 -23.09 21.86
C ALA A 284 -29.54 -22.66 20.83
N THR A 285 -30.81 -22.78 21.21
CA THR A 285 -31.93 -22.07 20.60
C THR A 285 -31.72 -20.55 20.63
N GLU A 286 -32.03 -19.90 19.56
CA GLU A 286 -32.05 -18.53 19.05
C GLU A 286 -31.97 -17.29 19.98
N ALA A 287 -31.77 -17.40 21.30
CA ALA A 287 -31.76 -16.27 22.24
C ALA A 287 -30.41 -16.01 22.97
N GLY A 288 -29.37 -16.79 22.71
CA GLY A 288 -28.04 -16.62 23.32
C GLY A 288 -27.14 -15.77 22.46
N GLY A 289 -26.73 -14.60 22.94
CA GLY A 289 -26.01 -13.54 22.29
C GLY A 289 -24.98 -13.99 21.26
N ARG A 290 -25.13 -13.49 20.04
CA ARG A 290 -24.18 -13.66 18.96
C ARG A 290 -22.82 -13.09 19.42
N GLY A 291 -21.76 -13.86 19.33
CA GLY A 291 -20.42 -13.40 19.61
C GLY A 291 -19.95 -12.36 18.58
N PHE A 292 -18.77 -11.84 18.77
CA PHE A 292 -18.17 -10.88 17.84
C PHE A 292 -16.72 -11.26 17.51
N CYS A 293 -16.24 -10.83 16.33
CA CYS A 293 -14.85 -10.94 15.91
C CYS A 293 -14.18 -9.57 16.04
N CYS A 294 -12.94 -9.56 16.53
CA CYS A 294 -12.10 -8.36 16.60
C CYS A 294 -11.14 -8.39 15.39
N GLN A 295 -11.36 -7.51 14.42
CA GLN A 295 -10.60 -7.46 13.18
C GLN A 295 -9.80 -6.15 13.09
N TRP A 296 -8.55 -6.24 12.67
CA TRP A 296 -7.75 -5.05 12.36
C TRP A 296 -7.81 -4.76 10.87
N LYS A 297 -8.16 -3.52 10.53
CA LYS A 297 -8.18 -2.95 9.18
C LYS A 297 -7.15 -1.82 9.10
N PRO A 298 -5.87 -2.11 8.83
CA PRO A 298 -4.88 -1.06 8.67
C PRO A 298 -5.20 -0.16 7.45
N ALA A 299 -4.87 1.13 7.54
CA ALA A 299 -5.25 2.11 6.51
C ALA A 299 -4.66 1.80 5.12
N TRP A 300 -3.52 1.12 5.06
CA TRP A 300 -2.90 0.71 3.79
C TRP A 300 -3.62 -0.47 3.11
N GLN A 301 -4.54 -1.17 3.79
CA GLN A 301 -5.42 -2.19 3.22
C GLN A 301 -6.74 -1.61 2.71
N ILE A 302 -7.09 -0.39 3.13
CA ILE A 302 -8.29 0.28 2.66
C ILE A 302 -7.94 0.86 1.28
N LYS A 303 -8.44 0.26 0.21
CA LYS A 303 -8.39 0.85 -1.13
C LYS A 303 -8.92 2.27 -1.04
N THR A 304 -8.13 3.26 -1.46
CA THR A 304 -8.66 4.57 -1.84
C THR A 304 -9.57 4.33 -3.05
N GLY A 305 -10.79 3.84 -2.76
CA GLY A 305 -11.86 3.74 -3.72
C GLY A 305 -12.25 5.15 -4.12
N SER A 306 -12.12 5.43 -5.44
CA SER A 306 -12.89 6.44 -6.16
C SER A 306 -12.69 7.88 -5.70
N GLN A 307 -11.65 8.53 -6.19
CA GLN A 307 -11.85 9.90 -6.64
C GLN A 307 -12.16 9.85 -8.16
N GLN A 308 -13.44 9.96 -8.45
CA GLN A 308 -13.96 10.31 -9.79
C GLN A 308 -13.53 11.73 -10.16
#